data_792f6318f4ee2c6d5b6dbe533c398633
#
_entry.id   792f6318f4ee2c6d5b6dbe533c398633
#
_cell.length_a   1.000
_cell.length_b   1.000
_cell.length_c   1.000
_cell.angle_alpha   90.00
_cell.angle_beta   90.00
_cell.angle_gamma   90.00
#
_symmetry.space_group_name_H-M   'P 1'
#
loop_
_entity.id
_entity.type
_entity.pdbx_description
1 polymer ?
#
loop_
_entity_poly.entity_id
_entity_poly.type
_entity_poly.pdbx_seq_one_letter_code
_entity_poly.pdbx_strand_id
1 'polypeptide(L)'
;VLFIGVLLSTSVLNASEAASSSDGTTASGWSAFDQETAPIVDALKGTDARIFSSDDTLMNYFEWEGIKVSYDMRPEIWAKAIAGERTHDDYKRYVDVVNAKSFKTLNDGYWDVAIIRKDEQRLFEKEVRGSEKIVSTSRYCLYRLK
;
A
#
# COMPACT_ATOMS: atom_id res chain seq x y z
N VAL A 1 -15.61 -56.45 -36.59
CA VAL A 1 -14.46 -56.89 -35.79
C VAL A 1 -13.52 -55.81 -35.54
N LEU A 2 -13.41 -55.43 -34.24
CA LEU A 2 -12.29 -54.71 -33.58
C LEU A 2 -11.72 -53.42 -34.22
N PHE A 3 -11.96 -52.31 -33.60
CA PHE A 3 -10.95 -51.37 -33.04
C PHE A 3 -11.65 -50.10 -32.56
N ILE A 4 -12.21 -50.12 -31.37
CA ILE A 4 -12.54 -48.93 -30.63
C ILE A 4 -12.19 -49.20 -29.16
N GLY A 5 -11.07 -48.71 -28.72
CA GLY A 5 -10.75 -48.89 -27.32
C GLY A 5 -9.29 -48.60 -26.94
N VAL A 6 -8.68 -47.49 -27.37
CA VAL A 6 -7.47 -46.96 -26.75
C VAL A 6 -7.28 -45.48 -27.17
N LEU A 7 -8.04 -44.58 -26.64
CA LEU A 7 -7.75 -43.13 -26.78
C LEU A 7 -8.44 -42.27 -25.69
N LEU A 8 -8.55 -42.82 -24.47
CA LEU A 8 -9.15 -42.05 -23.34
C LEU A 8 -8.30 -42.06 -22.07
N SER A 9 -7.01 -42.34 -22.15
CA SER A 9 -6.17 -42.36 -20.95
C SER A 9 -4.96 -41.42 -20.93
N THR A 10 -4.82 -40.52 -21.91
CA THR A 10 -3.66 -39.60 -21.94
C THR A 10 -3.99 -38.12 -21.69
N SER A 11 -5.26 -37.77 -21.52
CA SER A 11 -5.65 -36.35 -21.30
C SER A 11 -5.90 -35.95 -19.85
N VAL A 12 -5.81 -36.87 -18.90
CA VAL A 12 -6.04 -36.57 -17.47
C VAL A 12 -4.73 -36.34 -16.70
N LEU A 13 -3.59 -36.74 -17.25
CA LEU A 13 -2.29 -36.53 -16.56
C LEU A 13 -1.63 -35.20 -16.84
N ASN A 14 -2.05 -34.43 -17.84
CA ASN A 14 -1.47 -33.12 -18.13
C ASN A 14 -2.18 -31.94 -17.47
N ALA A 15 -3.33 -32.20 -16.81
CA ALA A 15 -4.04 -31.11 -16.10
C ALA A 15 -3.57 -30.92 -14.65
N SER A 16 -2.86 -31.88 -14.07
CA SER A 16 -2.35 -31.79 -12.70
C SER A 16 -0.94 -31.20 -12.59
N GLU A 17 -0.16 -31.22 -13.67
CA GLU A 17 1.18 -30.60 -13.66
C GLU A 17 1.17 -29.10 -14.03
N ALA A 18 0.13 -28.63 -14.71
CA ALA A 18 0.01 -27.20 -15.04
C ALA A 18 -0.50 -26.34 -13.84
N ALA A 19 -1.06 -26.96 -12.81
CA ALA A 19 -1.57 -26.25 -11.63
C ALA A 19 -0.51 -26.08 -10.52
N SER A 20 0.64 -26.76 -10.59
CA SER A 20 1.67 -26.69 -9.54
C SER A 20 2.85 -25.78 -9.88
N SER A 21 2.92 -25.22 -11.09
CA SER A 21 4.04 -24.37 -11.50
C SER A 21 3.74 -22.85 -11.52
N SER A 22 2.51 -22.44 -11.23
CA SER A 22 2.16 -21.00 -11.16
C SER A 22 2.23 -20.40 -9.76
N ASP A 23 2.48 -21.22 -8.74
CA ASP A 23 2.38 -20.77 -7.33
C ASP A 23 3.72 -20.35 -6.71
N GLY A 24 4.82 -20.51 -7.41
CA GLY A 24 6.16 -20.29 -6.82
C GLY A 24 6.76 -18.90 -6.99
N THR A 25 6.26 -18.08 -7.92
CA THR A 25 6.91 -16.80 -8.28
C THR A 25 6.15 -15.55 -7.86
N THR A 26 4.85 -15.63 -7.69
CA THR A 26 4.04 -14.50 -7.19
C THR A 26 4.08 -14.40 -5.66
N ALA A 27 4.16 -15.50 -4.94
CA ALA A 27 4.22 -15.49 -3.47
C ALA A 27 5.52 -14.87 -2.93
N SER A 28 6.66 -15.00 -3.61
CA SER A 28 7.92 -14.50 -3.09
C SER A 28 8.07 -12.97 -3.15
N GLY A 29 7.47 -12.31 -4.12
CA GLY A 29 7.49 -10.85 -4.24
C GLY A 29 6.60 -10.18 -3.19
N TRP A 30 5.41 -10.68 -3.00
CA TRP A 30 4.46 -10.18 -1.99
C TRP A 30 4.91 -10.52 -0.58
N SER A 31 5.46 -11.72 -0.32
CA SER A 31 5.92 -12.11 1.01
C SER A 31 7.04 -11.23 1.54
N ALA A 32 7.95 -10.76 0.69
CA ALA A 32 8.99 -9.81 1.10
C ALA A 32 8.40 -8.43 1.42
N PHE A 33 7.44 -7.98 0.61
CA PHE A 33 6.73 -6.71 0.84
C PHE A 33 5.87 -6.80 2.11
N ASP A 34 5.17 -7.91 2.32
CA ASP A 34 4.36 -8.17 3.51
C ASP A 34 5.20 -8.13 4.79
N GLN A 35 6.38 -8.74 4.78
CA GLN A 35 7.30 -8.70 5.94
C GLN A 35 7.76 -7.27 6.26
N GLU A 36 7.99 -6.45 5.24
CA GLU A 36 8.42 -5.06 5.41
C GLU A 36 7.31 -4.14 5.90
N THR A 37 6.06 -4.44 5.55
CA THR A 37 4.91 -3.58 5.84
C THR A 37 4.06 -4.10 6.99
N ALA A 38 4.12 -5.40 7.33
CA ALA A 38 3.29 -6.00 8.37
C ALA A 38 3.26 -5.22 9.70
N PRO A 39 4.39 -4.76 10.26
CA PRO A 39 4.36 -3.99 11.51
C PRO A 39 3.61 -2.65 11.38
N ILE A 40 3.59 -2.07 10.18
CA ILE A 40 2.85 -0.83 9.90
C ILE A 40 1.37 -1.13 9.75
N VAL A 41 1.02 -2.21 9.03
CA VAL A 41 -0.35 -2.72 8.90
C VAL A 41 -0.95 -2.99 10.27
N ASP A 42 -0.23 -3.72 11.14
CA ASP A 42 -0.67 -4.05 12.49
C ASP A 42 -0.92 -2.79 13.34
N ALA A 43 -0.06 -1.78 13.20
CA ALA A 43 -0.22 -0.52 13.93
C ALA A 43 -1.40 0.34 13.43
N LEU A 44 -1.82 0.17 12.17
CA LEU A 44 -2.90 0.95 11.56
C LEU A 44 -4.24 0.24 11.54
N LYS A 45 -4.24 -1.10 11.68
CA LYS A 45 -5.45 -1.91 11.58
C LYS A 45 -6.49 -1.51 12.64
N GLY A 46 -7.71 -1.27 12.18
CA GLY A 46 -8.81 -0.83 13.05
C GLY A 46 -8.78 0.63 13.49
N THR A 47 -7.85 1.44 12.96
CA THR A 47 -7.83 2.89 13.21
C THR A 47 -8.62 3.64 12.13
N ASP A 48 -9.13 4.83 12.49
CA ASP A 48 -9.72 5.79 11.54
C ASP A 48 -8.73 6.94 11.20
N ALA A 49 -7.44 6.68 11.37
CA ALA A 49 -6.39 7.66 11.16
C ALA A 49 -6.35 8.14 9.70
N ARG A 50 -6.14 9.44 9.51
CA ARG A 50 -5.78 9.99 8.19
C ARG A 50 -4.31 9.74 7.93
N ILE A 51 -4.04 8.94 6.91
CA ILE A 51 -2.71 8.44 6.61
C ILE A 51 -2.11 9.25 5.46
N PHE A 52 -0.97 9.87 5.69
CA PHE A 52 -0.08 10.34 4.64
C PHE A 52 0.99 9.28 4.35
N SER A 53 1.30 9.04 3.08
CA SER A 53 2.45 8.21 2.69
C SER A 53 3.29 8.94 1.64
N SER A 54 4.61 8.91 1.80
CA SER A 54 5.53 9.37 0.76
C SER A 54 5.71 8.34 -0.37
N ASP A 55 5.14 7.16 -0.21
CA ASP A 55 5.06 6.11 -1.22
C ASP A 55 3.59 5.77 -1.47
N ASP A 56 3.04 6.24 -2.58
CA ASP A 56 1.63 6.09 -2.94
C ASP A 56 1.27 4.64 -3.28
N THR A 57 2.23 3.80 -3.66
CA THR A 57 1.99 2.38 -3.90
C THR A 57 1.53 1.64 -2.63
N LEU A 58 1.95 2.12 -1.45
CA LEU A 58 1.49 1.58 -0.18
C LEU A 58 0.00 1.75 0.05
N MET A 59 -0.61 2.80 -0.49
CA MET A 59 -2.03 3.07 -0.26
C MET A 59 -2.92 2.00 -0.89
N ASN A 60 -2.57 1.52 -2.09
CA ASN A 60 -3.28 0.40 -2.72
C ASN A 60 -3.14 -0.90 -1.90
N TYR A 61 -1.94 -1.14 -1.36
CA TYR A 61 -1.69 -2.30 -0.52
C TYR A 61 -2.48 -2.23 0.79
N PHE A 62 -2.54 -1.07 1.43
CA PHE A 62 -3.31 -0.89 2.66
C PHE A 62 -4.82 -1.06 2.45
N GLU A 63 -5.35 -0.59 1.32
CA GLU A 63 -6.75 -0.84 0.95
C GLU A 63 -7.02 -2.35 0.83
N TRP A 64 -6.09 -3.09 0.22
CA TRP A 64 -6.15 -4.55 0.14
C TRP A 64 -6.14 -5.22 1.52
N GLU A 65 -5.32 -4.73 2.45
CA GLU A 65 -5.25 -5.19 3.84
C GLU A 65 -6.45 -4.74 4.71
N GLY A 66 -7.41 -4.02 4.13
CA GLY A 66 -8.60 -3.53 4.82
C GLY A 66 -8.35 -2.31 5.71
N ILE A 67 -7.24 -1.60 5.50
CA ILE A 67 -6.97 -0.31 6.13
C ILE A 67 -7.68 0.78 5.33
N LYS A 68 -8.40 1.65 6.02
CA LYS A 68 -9.07 2.79 5.39
C LYS A 68 -8.05 3.81 4.93
N VAL A 69 -7.98 4.02 3.63
CA VAL A 69 -7.13 5.05 3.02
C VAL A 69 -7.97 6.19 2.47
N SER A 70 -7.40 7.38 2.41
CA SER A 70 -8.08 8.58 1.89
C SER A 70 -7.77 8.84 0.41
N TYR A 71 -6.76 8.20 -0.13
CA TYR A 71 -6.34 8.30 -1.53
C TYR A 71 -5.54 7.06 -1.94
N ASP A 72 -5.45 6.82 -3.24
CA ASP A 72 -4.62 5.78 -3.86
C ASP A 72 -4.04 6.28 -5.20
N MET A 73 -3.49 5.38 -6.00
CA MET A 73 -2.88 5.71 -7.28
C MET A 73 -3.87 5.94 -8.44
N ARG A 74 -5.17 5.96 -8.18
CA ARG A 74 -6.22 6.13 -9.22
C ARG A 74 -6.77 7.56 -9.21
N PRO A 75 -6.08 8.55 -9.78
CA PRO A 75 -6.45 9.96 -9.66
C PRO A 75 -7.84 10.27 -10.19
N GLU A 76 -8.35 9.47 -11.13
CA GLU A 76 -9.67 9.63 -11.71
C GLU A 76 -10.82 9.45 -10.71
N ILE A 77 -10.64 8.58 -9.70
CA ILE A 77 -11.69 8.38 -8.69
C ILE A 77 -11.67 9.46 -7.60
N TRP A 78 -10.60 10.21 -7.48
CA TRP A 78 -10.46 11.31 -6.51
C TRP A 78 -10.95 12.65 -7.07
N ALA A 79 -11.45 12.68 -8.31
CA ALA A 79 -12.11 13.85 -8.86
C ALA A 79 -13.30 14.25 -7.97
N LYS A 80 -13.43 15.54 -7.68
CA LYS A 80 -14.47 16.07 -6.78
C LYS A 80 -15.89 15.58 -7.11
N ALA A 81 -16.19 15.42 -8.39
CA ALA A 81 -17.47 14.93 -8.87
C ALA A 81 -17.80 13.48 -8.49
N ILE A 82 -16.77 12.65 -8.23
CA ILE A 82 -16.89 11.23 -7.92
C ILE A 82 -16.69 10.98 -6.41
N ALA A 83 -15.60 11.49 -5.86
CA ALA A 83 -15.17 11.19 -4.51
C ALA A 83 -15.84 12.06 -3.43
N GLY A 84 -16.49 13.16 -3.84
CA GLY A 84 -16.97 14.19 -2.93
C GLY A 84 -15.85 15.13 -2.47
N GLU A 85 -16.25 16.21 -1.79
CA GLU A 85 -15.36 17.32 -1.49
C GLU A 85 -14.23 16.92 -0.53
N ARG A 86 -14.56 16.25 0.55
CA ARG A 86 -13.58 15.86 1.59
C ARG A 86 -12.48 14.95 1.04
N THR A 87 -12.83 13.91 0.31
CA THR A 87 -11.87 12.95 -0.23
C THR A 87 -11.02 13.58 -1.33
N HIS A 88 -11.60 14.47 -2.12
CA HIS A 88 -10.86 15.28 -3.09
C HIS A 88 -9.82 16.17 -2.40
N ASP A 89 -10.17 16.78 -1.26
CA ASP A 89 -9.25 17.63 -0.49
C ASP A 89 -8.10 16.82 0.10
N ASP A 90 -8.34 15.59 0.57
CA ASP A 90 -7.30 14.66 1.05
C ASP A 90 -6.26 14.39 -0.05
N TYR A 91 -6.72 14.03 -1.25
CA TYR A 91 -5.86 13.81 -2.39
C TYR A 91 -5.08 15.06 -2.81
N LYS A 92 -5.75 16.21 -2.86
CA LYS A 92 -5.11 17.48 -3.20
C LYS A 92 -3.99 17.83 -2.22
N ARG A 93 -4.22 17.68 -0.91
CA ARG A 93 -3.21 17.90 0.12
C ARG A 93 -2.00 16.98 -0.02
N TYR A 94 -2.24 15.70 -0.36
CA TYR A 94 -1.18 14.76 -0.70
C TYR A 94 -0.34 15.27 -1.87
N VAL A 95 -0.98 15.64 -2.98
CA VAL A 95 -0.32 16.15 -4.19
C VAL A 95 0.49 17.42 -3.90
N ASP A 96 -0.03 18.31 -3.05
CA ASP A 96 0.67 19.54 -2.65
C ASP A 96 1.97 19.23 -1.91
N VAL A 97 1.98 18.26 -1.00
CA VAL A 97 3.20 17.79 -0.30
C VAL A 97 4.22 17.23 -1.28
N VAL A 98 3.79 16.34 -2.15
CA VAL A 98 4.66 15.66 -3.13
C VAL A 98 5.27 16.67 -4.11
N ASN A 99 4.46 17.59 -4.63
CA ASN A 99 4.94 18.61 -5.58
C ASN A 99 5.90 19.61 -4.92
N ALA A 100 5.66 19.95 -3.67
CA ALA A 100 6.55 20.86 -2.92
C ALA A 100 7.89 20.22 -2.56
N LYS A 101 8.01 18.89 -2.63
CA LYS A 101 9.16 18.11 -2.16
C LYS A 101 9.57 18.52 -0.73
N SER A 102 8.56 18.74 0.10
CA SER A 102 8.73 19.24 1.47
C SER A 102 7.59 18.73 2.34
N PHE A 103 7.93 18.32 3.55
CA PHE A 103 6.97 17.80 4.54
C PHE A 103 6.44 18.87 5.50
N LYS A 104 6.78 20.15 5.31
CA LYS A 104 6.41 21.22 6.25
C LYS A 104 4.91 21.38 6.43
N THR A 105 4.14 21.12 5.38
CA THR A 105 2.68 21.20 5.41
C THR A 105 2.05 20.14 6.31
N LEU A 106 2.77 19.05 6.63
CA LEU A 106 2.28 18.03 7.57
C LEU A 106 2.20 18.53 9.02
N ASN A 107 2.74 19.72 9.31
CA ASN A 107 2.60 20.36 10.63
C ASN A 107 1.25 21.05 10.85
N ASP A 108 0.34 21.01 9.88
CA ASP A 108 -0.97 21.69 9.98
C ASP A 108 -2.02 20.92 10.80
N GLY A 109 -1.67 19.70 11.26
CA GLY A 109 -2.54 18.85 12.06
C GLY A 109 -3.66 18.17 11.25
N TYR A 110 -3.55 18.17 9.94
CA TYR A 110 -4.56 17.53 9.09
C TYR A 110 -4.41 16.00 9.05
N TRP A 111 -3.17 15.50 9.00
CA TRP A 111 -2.85 14.09 8.97
C TRP A 111 -2.55 13.58 10.39
N ASP A 112 -3.07 12.41 10.72
CA ASP A 112 -2.84 11.79 12.04
C ASP A 112 -1.54 11.00 12.08
N VAL A 113 -1.19 10.38 10.96
CA VAL A 113 0.03 9.58 10.81
C VAL A 113 0.70 9.83 9.46
N ALA A 114 2.03 9.63 9.44
CA ALA A 114 2.82 9.69 8.23
C ALA A 114 3.68 8.43 8.07
N ILE A 115 3.65 7.84 6.87
CA ILE A 115 4.53 6.75 6.50
C ILE A 115 5.57 7.31 5.55
N ILE A 116 6.81 7.27 5.97
CA ILE A 116 7.92 7.92 5.29
C ILE A 116 8.93 6.86 4.85
N ARG A 117 9.36 6.93 3.59
CA ARG A 117 10.45 6.09 3.09
C ARG A 117 11.75 6.41 3.84
N LYS A 118 12.59 5.41 4.02
CA LYS A 118 13.86 5.56 4.74
C LYS A 118 14.81 6.60 4.14
N ASP A 119 14.83 6.72 2.82
CA ASP A 119 15.65 7.70 2.13
C ASP A 119 15.18 9.14 2.36
N GLU A 120 13.90 9.35 2.68
CA GLU A 120 13.30 10.65 3.00
C GLU A 120 13.23 10.95 4.50
N GLN A 121 13.51 9.96 5.34
CA GLN A 121 13.38 10.07 6.80
C GLN A 121 14.09 11.30 7.38
N ARG A 122 15.31 11.57 6.95
CA ARG A 122 16.12 12.68 7.47
C ARG A 122 15.50 14.04 7.15
N LEU A 123 14.93 14.18 5.96
CA LEU A 123 14.24 15.40 5.57
C LEU A 123 12.95 15.59 6.38
N PHE A 124 12.18 14.51 6.50
CA PHE A 124 10.95 14.52 7.29
C PHE A 124 11.22 14.92 8.75
N GLU A 125 12.15 14.28 9.45
CA GLU A 125 12.46 14.58 10.86
C GLU A 125 12.99 16.01 11.07
N LYS A 126 13.61 16.60 10.04
CA LYS A 126 14.04 18.01 10.07
C LYS A 126 12.87 18.98 9.93
N GLU A 127 11.87 18.64 9.11
CA GLU A 127 10.79 19.56 8.72
C GLU A 127 9.53 19.42 9.56
N VAL A 128 9.24 18.20 10.06
CA VAL A 128 8.04 17.89 10.85
C VAL A 128 8.39 17.82 12.32
N ARG A 129 7.88 18.79 13.08
CA ARG A 129 8.21 18.93 14.50
C ARG A 129 7.22 18.15 15.37
N GLY A 130 7.76 17.53 16.41
CA GLY A 130 6.95 16.88 17.43
C GLY A 130 6.28 15.59 16.99
N SER A 131 6.63 15.06 15.83
CA SER A 131 6.22 13.72 15.41
C SER A 131 6.88 12.64 16.28
N GLU A 132 6.15 11.57 16.55
CA GLU A 132 6.61 10.41 17.31
C GLU A 132 6.76 9.21 16.36
N LYS A 133 7.96 8.63 16.31
CA LYS A 133 8.20 7.41 15.53
C LYS A 133 7.60 6.20 16.25
N ILE A 134 6.61 5.55 15.64
CA ILE A 134 5.90 4.39 16.18
C ILE A 134 6.54 3.09 15.71
N VAL A 135 6.80 2.98 14.39
CA VAL A 135 7.34 1.78 13.74
C VAL A 135 8.50 2.16 12.84
N SER A 136 9.47 1.27 12.74
CA SER A 136 10.60 1.40 11.81
C SER A 136 10.91 0.04 11.21
N THR A 137 10.81 -0.06 9.90
CA THR A 137 11.21 -1.23 9.11
C THR A 137 12.48 -0.93 8.32
N SER A 138 12.93 -1.80 7.45
CA SER A 138 14.10 -1.54 6.60
C SER A 138 13.81 -0.46 5.54
N ARG A 139 12.57 -0.31 5.07
CA ARG A 139 12.17 0.59 3.99
C ARG A 139 11.39 1.80 4.45
N TYR A 140 10.63 1.69 5.55
CA TYR A 140 9.66 2.70 5.98
C TYR A 140 9.76 3.02 7.47
N CYS A 141 9.29 4.20 7.82
CA CYS A 141 9.01 4.61 9.18
C CYS A 141 7.57 5.13 9.28
N LEU A 142 6.84 4.67 10.29
CA LEU A 142 5.53 5.20 10.67
C LEU A 142 5.71 6.21 11.80
N TYR A 143 5.15 7.39 11.62
CA TYR A 143 5.13 8.47 12.61
C TYR A 143 3.70 8.82 12.99
N ARG A 144 3.46 9.08 14.27
CA ARG A 144 2.30 9.83 14.73
C ARG A 144 2.61 11.32 14.60
N LEU A 145 1.69 12.06 14.00
CA LEU A 145 1.73 13.51 13.90
C LEU A 145 1.02 14.16 15.10
N LYS A 146 1.29 15.41 15.38
CA LYS A 146 0.65 16.18 16.46
C LYS A 146 -0.35 17.15 15.90
#